data_66accb1db02dde521039afdc271e3cc3
#
_entry.id   66accb1db02dde521039afdc271e3cc3
#
_cell.length_a   1.000
_cell.length_b   1.000
_cell.length_c   1.000
_cell.angle_alpha   90.00
_cell.angle_beta   90.00
_cell.angle_gamma   90.00
#
_symmetry.space_group_name_H-M   'P 1'
#
loop_
_entity.id
_entity.type
_entity.pdbx_description
1 polymer ?
#
loop_
_entity_poly.entity_id
_entity_poly.type
_entity_poly.pdbx_seq_one_letter_code
_entity_poly.pdbx_strand_id
1 'polypeptide(L)'
;MAQDILPIEYEVERGGKGMTAFAGLPVYLELAQVMGVTESVRERLSARKGTQGWTDAQVVMSIILLNLAGGDCIEDLDRLEKDEGFSAVLRRAELHHLPRSQRRELDRRWRKARKRAVPSSSAALRYLDNFHDPAQETLREDGRAFIPKPNEFLRGLSLVNRDLVLVTK
;
A
#
# COMPACT_ATOMS: atom_id res chain seq x y z
N MET A 1 -17.79 -8.84 20.30
CA MET A 1 -17.02 -9.23 19.12
C MET A 1 -16.80 -7.96 18.31
N ALA A 2 -15.57 -7.63 17.97
CA ALA A 2 -15.29 -6.51 17.08
C ALA A 2 -15.97 -6.82 15.74
N GLN A 3 -16.77 -5.90 15.24
CA GLN A 3 -17.44 -6.04 13.97
C GLN A 3 -16.36 -5.91 12.90
N ASP A 4 -16.25 -6.90 12.01
CA ASP A 4 -15.28 -6.92 10.94
C ASP A 4 -15.47 -5.66 10.07
N ILE A 5 -14.42 -4.83 10.01
CA ILE A 5 -14.45 -3.55 9.30
C ILE A 5 -14.35 -3.76 7.80
N LEU A 6 -13.60 -4.78 7.40
CA LEU A 6 -13.53 -5.21 6.01
C LEU A 6 -14.43 -6.43 5.77
N PRO A 7 -15.00 -6.60 4.57
CA PRO A 7 -15.84 -7.75 4.22
C PRO A 7 -14.99 -9.01 3.96
N ILE A 8 -14.15 -9.37 4.93
CA ILE A 8 -13.25 -10.52 4.89
C ILE A 8 -13.71 -11.48 5.99
N GLU A 9 -14.00 -12.72 5.61
CA GLU A 9 -14.33 -13.81 6.53
C GLU A 9 -13.24 -14.87 6.42
N TYR A 10 -12.81 -15.40 7.58
CA TYR A 10 -11.83 -16.46 7.65
C TYR A 10 -12.57 -17.79 7.74
N GLU A 11 -12.50 -18.59 6.68
CA GLU A 11 -13.10 -19.91 6.63
C GLU A 11 -12.03 -20.99 6.46
N VAL A 12 -12.31 -22.18 6.97
CA VAL A 12 -11.45 -23.34 6.72
C VAL A 12 -11.68 -23.82 5.28
N GLU A 13 -10.74 -23.59 4.40
CA GLU A 13 -10.77 -24.00 3.00
C GLU A 13 -10.57 -25.52 2.90
N ARG A 14 -11.47 -26.21 2.18
CA ARG A 14 -11.39 -27.65 1.91
C ARG A 14 -10.95 -27.99 0.48
N GLY A 15 -10.76 -26.99 -0.36
CA GLY A 15 -10.37 -27.14 -1.77
C GLY A 15 -9.27 -26.15 -2.13
N GLY A 16 -8.23 -26.56 -2.80
CA GLY A 16 -7.02 -25.79 -3.07
C GLY A 16 -7.12 -24.59 -4.06
N LYS A 17 -8.30 -23.97 -4.23
CA LYS A 17 -8.46 -22.80 -5.08
C LYS A 17 -8.54 -21.52 -4.27
N GLY A 18 -7.77 -20.51 -4.67
CA GLY A 18 -7.80 -19.18 -4.03
C GLY A 18 -6.97 -19.07 -2.76
N MET A 19 -6.09 -20.03 -2.48
CA MET A 19 -5.17 -19.95 -1.35
C MET A 19 -4.16 -18.83 -1.54
N THR A 20 -3.72 -18.25 -0.43
CA THR A 20 -2.65 -17.25 -0.41
C THR A 20 -1.56 -17.67 0.58
N ALA A 21 -0.31 -17.41 0.21
CA ALA A 21 0.83 -17.52 1.12
C ALA A 21 0.84 -16.38 2.17
N PHE A 22 0.04 -15.34 1.96
CA PHE A 22 -0.01 -14.12 2.78
C PHE A 22 -1.28 -14.01 3.62
N ALA A 23 -1.81 -15.12 4.13
CA ALA A 23 -3.08 -15.16 4.87
C ALA A 23 -3.11 -14.26 6.14
N GLY A 24 -1.96 -13.87 6.68
CA GLY A 24 -1.86 -12.92 7.79
C GLY A 24 -2.03 -11.45 7.40
N LEU A 25 -1.75 -11.07 6.14
CA LEU A 25 -1.80 -9.68 5.70
C LEU A 25 -3.20 -9.03 5.74
N PRO A 26 -4.32 -9.74 5.52
CA PRO A 26 -5.65 -9.17 5.68
C PRO A 26 -5.91 -8.52 7.05
N VAL A 27 -5.34 -9.07 8.12
CA VAL A 27 -5.44 -8.48 9.48
C VAL A 27 -4.80 -7.09 9.52
N TYR A 28 -3.67 -6.91 8.85
CA TYR A 28 -3.01 -5.60 8.76
C TYR A 28 -3.75 -4.63 7.86
N LEU A 29 -4.48 -5.12 6.83
CA LEU A 29 -5.37 -4.27 6.04
C LEU A 29 -6.53 -3.73 6.89
N GLU A 30 -7.13 -4.56 7.73
CA GLU A 30 -8.16 -4.14 8.68
C GLU A 30 -7.61 -3.13 9.69
N LEU A 31 -6.44 -3.42 10.27
CA LEU A 31 -5.78 -2.50 11.20
C LEU A 31 -5.49 -1.14 10.53
N ALA A 32 -4.94 -1.14 9.32
CA ALA A 32 -4.67 0.08 8.56
C ALA A 32 -5.94 0.90 8.29
N GLN A 33 -7.06 0.21 8.04
CA GLN A 33 -8.37 0.86 7.86
C GLN A 33 -8.87 1.50 9.17
N VAL A 34 -8.76 0.78 10.29
CA VAL A 34 -9.14 1.31 11.62
C VAL A 34 -8.29 2.53 12.00
N MET A 35 -7.00 2.46 11.71
CA MET A 35 -6.06 3.54 12.03
C MET A 35 -6.17 4.73 11.07
N GLY A 36 -6.96 4.65 10.01
CA GLY A 36 -7.12 5.72 9.03
C GLY A 36 -5.86 5.97 8.18
N VAL A 37 -5.01 4.95 7.96
CA VAL A 37 -3.74 5.09 7.21
C VAL A 37 -3.97 5.68 5.83
N THR A 38 -4.96 5.15 5.11
CA THR A 38 -5.28 5.59 3.74
C THR A 38 -5.72 7.05 3.69
N GLU A 39 -6.54 7.46 4.64
CA GLU A 39 -7.05 8.83 4.78
C GLU A 39 -5.92 9.79 5.12
N SER A 40 -5.10 9.45 6.11
CA SER A 40 -3.94 10.28 6.49
C SER A 40 -2.95 10.44 5.33
N VAL A 41 -2.68 9.35 4.57
CA VAL A 41 -1.83 9.45 3.37
C VAL A 41 -2.44 10.39 2.33
N ARG A 42 -3.75 10.30 2.06
CA ARG A 42 -4.43 11.20 1.09
C ARG A 42 -4.38 12.67 1.52
N GLU A 43 -4.44 12.96 2.81
CA GLU A 43 -4.40 14.31 3.35
C GLU A 43 -3.00 14.90 3.41
N ARG A 44 -1.98 14.07 3.67
CA ARG A 44 -0.61 14.52 3.95
C ARG A 44 0.36 14.37 2.79
N LEU A 45 0.05 13.52 1.81
CA LEU A 45 0.92 13.26 0.67
C LEU A 45 0.28 13.67 -0.65
N SER A 46 1.07 14.33 -1.49
CA SER A 46 0.74 14.69 -2.86
C SER A 46 1.94 14.50 -3.78
N ALA A 47 2.66 13.39 -3.60
CA ALA A 47 3.85 13.08 -4.40
C ALA A 47 3.50 12.78 -5.87
N ARG A 48 2.26 12.35 -6.11
CA ARG A 48 1.74 12.11 -7.46
C ARG A 48 1.08 13.36 -8.04
N LYS A 49 1.57 13.78 -9.20
CA LYS A 49 1.06 14.98 -9.92
C LYS A 49 -0.06 14.67 -10.91
N GLY A 50 -0.39 13.41 -11.17
CA GLY A 50 -1.35 13.01 -12.22
C GLY A 50 -2.53 12.20 -11.67
N THR A 51 -3.64 12.22 -12.41
CA THR A 51 -4.87 11.47 -12.09
C THR A 51 -4.85 10.02 -12.57
N GLN A 52 -3.89 9.64 -13.43
CA GLN A 52 -3.77 8.29 -13.99
C GLN A 52 -2.75 7.45 -13.23
N GLY A 53 -3.02 6.16 -13.09
CA GLY A 53 -2.15 5.18 -12.44
C GLY A 53 -2.41 5.04 -10.94
N TRP A 54 -1.39 4.64 -10.18
CA TRP A 54 -1.49 4.37 -8.74
C TRP A 54 -1.61 5.67 -7.93
N THR A 55 -2.45 5.69 -6.91
CA THR A 55 -2.52 6.79 -5.93
C THR A 55 -1.40 6.68 -4.91
N ASP A 56 -1.09 7.79 -4.20
CA ASP A 56 -0.12 7.79 -3.10
C ASP A 56 -0.47 6.72 -2.05
N ALA A 57 -1.74 6.64 -1.66
CA ALA A 57 -2.21 5.67 -0.69
C ALA A 57 -2.00 4.21 -1.15
N GLN A 58 -2.22 3.90 -2.42
CA GLN A 58 -2.00 2.57 -2.96
C GLN A 58 -0.51 2.20 -2.96
N VAL A 59 0.37 3.12 -3.36
CA VAL A 59 1.82 2.85 -3.37
C VAL A 59 2.33 2.68 -1.94
N VAL A 60 2.00 3.59 -1.04
CA VAL A 60 2.41 3.52 0.37
C VAL A 60 1.91 2.22 1.01
N MET A 61 0.63 1.88 0.83
CA MET A 61 0.07 0.63 1.36
C MET A 61 0.77 -0.60 0.78
N SER A 62 1.09 -0.61 -0.52
CA SER A 62 1.80 -1.72 -1.15
C SER A 62 3.21 -1.92 -0.56
N ILE A 63 3.91 -0.83 -0.24
CA ILE A 63 5.23 -0.89 0.41
C ILE A 63 5.11 -1.38 1.86
N ILE A 64 4.09 -0.94 2.59
CA ILE A 64 3.82 -1.43 3.95
C ILE A 64 3.56 -2.95 3.91
N LEU A 65 2.68 -3.40 3.01
CA LEU A 65 2.36 -4.82 2.86
C LEU A 65 3.56 -5.65 2.41
N LEU A 66 4.42 -5.11 1.55
CA LEU A 66 5.68 -5.73 1.15
C LEU A 66 6.58 -5.99 2.36
N ASN A 67 6.78 -4.98 3.21
CA ASN A 67 7.59 -5.13 4.43
C ASN A 67 6.97 -6.16 5.40
N LEU A 68 5.66 -6.12 5.61
CA LEU A 68 4.95 -7.08 6.47
C LEU A 68 4.96 -8.50 5.91
N ALA A 69 5.07 -8.66 4.59
CA ALA A 69 5.25 -9.94 3.92
C ALA A 69 6.68 -10.50 4.00
N GLY A 70 7.62 -9.74 4.59
CA GLY A 70 9.04 -10.11 4.65
C GLY A 70 9.77 -9.91 3.32
N GLY A 71 9.37 -8.90 2.52
CA GLY A 71 10.08 -8.53 1.31
C GLY A 71 11.38 -7.79 1.63
N ASP A 72 12.46 -8.18 0.97
CA ASP A 72 13.80 -7.61 1.16
C ASP A 72 14.09 -6.47 0.18
N CYS A 73 13.41 -6.45 -0.97
CA CYS A 73 13.61 -5.46 -2.01
C CYS A 73 12.29 -5.11 -2.70
N ILE A 74 12.31 -4.01 -3.46
CA ILE A 74 11.08 -3.51 -4.13
C ILE A 74 10.58 -4.46 -5.22
N GLU A 75 11.44 -5.30 -5.78
CA GLU A 75 11.12 -6.32 -6.76
C GLU A 75 10.20 -7.40 -6.19
N ASP A 76 10.21 -7.60 -4.88
CA ASP A 76 9.34 -8.55 -4.19
C ASP A 76 7.86 -8.16 -4.23
N LEU A 77 7.51 -6.93 -4.69
CA LEU A 77 6.13 -6.58 -5.05
C LEU A 77 5.53 -7.54 -6.08
N ASP A 78 6.36 -8.13 -6.95
CA ASP A 78 5.90 -9.13 -7.89
C ASP A 78 5.49 -10.46 -7.23
N ARG A 79 5.98 -10.76 -6.02
CA ARG A 79 5.54 -11.92 -5.23
C ARG A 79 4.10 -11.71 -4.74
N LEU A 80 3.80 -10.49 -4.24
CA LEU A 80 2.43 -10.13 -3.83
C LEU A 80 1.47 -10.16 -5.03
N GLU A 81 1.91 -9.65 -6.19
CA GLU A 81 1.10 -9.63 -7.41
C GLU A 81 0.79 -11.02 -7.94
N LYS A 82 1.75 -11.96 -7.87
CA LYS A 82 1.58 -13.34 -8.34
C LYS A 82 0.68 -14.18 -7.45
N ASP A 83 0.44 -13.75 -6.21
CA ASP A 83 -0.50 -14.41 -5.30
C ASP A 83 -1.93 -13.96 -5.63
N GLU A 84 -2.64 -14.78 -6.40
CA GLU A 84 -4.01 -14.48 -6.84
C GLU A 84 -4.99 -14.35 -5.67
N GLY A 85 -4.81 -15.15 -4.61
CA GLY A 85 -5.63 -15.11 -3.41
C GLY A 85 -5.47 -13.76 -2.70
N PHE A 86 -4.23 -13.34 -2.45
CA PHE A 86 -3.96 -12.06 -1.80
C PHE A 86 -4.40 -10.88 -2.68
N SER A 87 -4.12 -10.92 -3.98
CA SER A 87 -4.57 -9.89 -4.92
C SER A 87 -6.09 -9.72 -4.92
N ALA A 88 -6.84 -10.80 -4.80
CA ALA A 88 -8.31 -10.75 -4.69
C ALA A 88 -8.76 -10.10 -3.37
N VAL A 89 -8.10 -10.42 -2.23
CA VAL A 89 -8.38 -9.82 -0.93
C VAL A 89 -8.07 -8.32 -0.93
N LEU A 90 -6.90 -7.93 -1.41
CA LEU A 90 -6.47 -6.52 -1.46
C LEU A 90 -7.48 -5.68 -2.26
N ARG A 91 -7.90 -6.16 -3.42
CA ARG A 91 -8.91 -5.48 -4.24
C ARG A 91 -10.26 -5.38 -3.55
N ARG A 92 -10.66 -6.43 -2.84
CA ARG A 92 -11.91 -6.41 -2.08
C ARG A 92 -11.86 -5.38 -0.97
N ALA A 93 -10.71 -5.26 -0.30
CA ALA A 93 -10.47 -4.23 0.70
C ALA A 93 -10.51 -2.81 0.11
N GLU A 94 -9.88 -2.59 -1.05
CA GLU A 94 -9.92 -1.29 -1.74
C GLU A 94 -11.34 -0.85 -2.16
N LEU A 95 -12.17 -1.81 -2.56
CA LEU A 95 -13.51 -1.54 -3.09
C LEU A 95 -14.62 -1.69 -2.05
N HIS A 96 -14.30 -1.98 -0.78
CA HIS A 96 -15.31 -2.32 0.24
C HIS A 96 -16.34 -1.21 0.46
N HIS A 97 -15.92 0.07 0.36
CA HIS A 97 -16.76 1.25 0.53
C HIS A 97 -17.80 1.46 -0.59
N LEU A 98 -17.66 0.75 -1.72
CA LEU A 98 -18.54 0.90 -2.87
C LEU A 98 -19.77 -0.02 -2.77
N PRO A 99 -20.92 0.37 -3.34
CA PRO A 99 -22.09 -0.49 -3.47
C PRO A 99 -21.77 -1.79 -4.24
N ARG A 100 -22.45 -2.89 -3.88
CA ARG A 100 -22.21 -4.23 -4.45
C ARG A 100 -22.25 -4.26 -5.99
N SER A 101 -23.14 -3.49 -6.62
CA SER A 101 -23.25 -3.41 -8.08
C SER A 101 -21.99 -2.82 -8.71
N GLN A 102 -21.50 -1.72 -8.16
CA GLN A 102 -20.28 -1.05 -8.63
C GLN A 102 -19.05 -1.91 -8.41
N ARG A 103 -18.92 -2.58 -7.24
CA ARG A 103 -17.83 -3.53 -6.98
C ARG A 103 -17.78 -4.63 -8.03
N ARG A 104 -18.92 -5.27 -8.34
CA ARG A 104 -18.99 -6.33 -9.36
C ARG A 104 -18.60 -5.84 -10.74
N GLU A 105 -19.00 -4.64 -11.12
CA GLU A 105 -18.60 -4.07 -12.42
C GLU A 105 -17.12 -3.79 -12.49
N LEU A 106 -16.54 -3.17 -11.45
CA LEU A 106 -15.10 -2.90 -11.37
C LEU A 106 -14.28 -4.19 -11.37
N ASP A 107 -14.71 -5.22 -10.64
CA ASP A 107 -14.06 -6.53 -10.65
C ASP A 107 -14.08 -7.19 -12.03
N ARG A 108 -15.21 -7.11 -12.72
CA ARG A 108 -15.32 -7.63 -14.08
C ARG A 108 -14.39 -6.91 -15.05
N ARG A 109 -14.35 -5.59 -15.00
CA ARG A 109 -13.45 -4.78 -15.84
C ARG A 109 -12.00 -5.09 -15.55
N TRP A 110 -11.64 -5.22 -14.28
CA TRP A 110 -10.28 -5.53 -13.87
C TRP A 110 -9.81 -6.87 -14.40
N ARG A 111 -10.59 -7.94 -14.19
CA ARG A 111 -10.26 -9.27 -14.70
C ARG A 111 -10.08 -9.25 -16.22
N LYS A 112 -10.96 -8.55 -16.94
CA LYS A 112 -10.86 -8.40 -18.40
C LYS A 112 -9.59 -7.65 -18.80
N ALA A 113 -9.21 -6.62 -18.10
CA ALA A 113 -8.05 -5.78 -18.40
C ALA A 113 -6.73 -6.33 -17.84
N ARG A 114 -6.76 -7.42 -17.07
CA ARG A 114 -5.59 -7.99 -16.36
C ARG A 114 -4.79 -6.93 -15.61
N LYS A 115 -5.46 -6.03 -14.92
CA LYS A 115 -4.81 -4.98 -14.14
C LYS A 115 -4.12 -5.57 -12.92
N ARG A 116 -3.00 -4.98 -12.56
CA ARG A 116 -2.26 -5.35 -11.34
C ARG A 116 -3.02 -4.96 -10.08
N ALA A 117 -2.82 -5.70 -9.00
CA ALA A 117 -3.32 -5.39 -7.66
C ALA A 117 -2.34 -4.51 -6.88
N VAL A 118 -1.04 -4.60 -7.17
CA VAL A 118 0.02 -3.76 -6.60
C VAL A 118 0.85 -3.10 -7.70
N PRO A 119 1.51 -1.96 -7.44
CA PRO A 119 2.39 -1.31 -8.42
C PRO A 119 3.55 -2.23 -8.82
N SER A 120 4.06 -2.07 -10.05
CA SER A 120 5.32 -2.71 -10.43
C SER A 120 6.49 -2.08 -9.67
N SER A 121 7.60 -2.83 -9.54
CA SER A 121 8.84 -2.32 -8.96
C SER A 121 9.28 -1.00 -9.58
N SER A 122 9.26 -0.89 -10.91
CA SER A 122 9.57 0.37 -11.61
C SER A 122 8.62 1.52 -11.31
N ALA A 123 7.33 1.24 -11.05
CA ALA A 123 6.37 2.27 -10.66
C ALA A 123 6.60 2.72 -9.22
N ALA A 124 6.93 1.78 -8.32
CA ALA A 124 7.25 2.06 -6.94
C ALA A 124 8.57 2.83 -6.80
N LEU A 125 9.62 2.45 -7.53
CA LEU A 125 10.89 3.19 -7.54
C LEU A 125 10.69 4.63 -8.01
N ARG A 126 10.01 4.85 -9.13
CA ARG A 126 9.70 6.22 -9.59
C ARG A 126 8.86 7.03 -8.60
N TYR A 127 8.06 6.37 -7.78
CA TYR A 127 7.36 7.03 -6.69
C TYR A 127 8.31 7.43 -5.58
N LEU A 128 9.22 6.54 -5.18
CA LEU A 128 10.23 6.78 -4.14
C LEU A 128 11.22 7.88 -4.54
N ASP A 129 11.51 8.06 -5.82
CA ASP A 129 12.36 9.16 -6.33
C ASP A 129 11.85 10.55 -5.91
N ASN A 130 10.54 10.72 -5.67
CA ASN A 130 10.00 11.99 -5.17
C ASN A 130 10.49 12.34 -3.76
N PHE A 131 10.89 11.35 -2.98
CA PHE A 131 11.38 11.54 -1.61
C PHE A 131 12.88 11.81 -1.54
N HIS A 132 13.59 11.65 -2.66
CA HIS A 132 15.01 11.93 -2.80
C HIS A 132 15.23 13.33 -3.37
N ASP A 133 16.22 14.06 -2.79
CA ASP A 133 16.67 15.35 -3.29
C ASP A 133 18.12 15.24 -3.74
N PRO A 134 18.39 15.09 -5.05
CA PRO A 134 19.75 14.92 -5.56
C PRO A 134 20.68 16.09 -5.20
N ALA A 135 20.15 17.31 -5.04
CA ALA A 135 20.96 18.47 -4.71
C ALA A 135 21.59 18.36 -3.32
N GLN A 136 21.00 17.58 -2.43
CA GLN A 136 21.57 17.36 -1.09
C GLN A 136 22.74 16.36 -1.08
N GLU A 137 22.81 15.46 -2.06
CA GLU A 137 23.94 14.53 -2.17
C GLU A 137 25.27 15.25 -2.36
N THR A 138 25.25 16.43 -2.98
CA THR A 138 26.45 17.27 -3.16
C THR A 138 27.00 17.84 -1.84
N LEU A 139 26.18 17.82 -0.78
CA LEU A 139 26.56 18.29 0.55
C LEU A 139 27.17 17.17 1.42
N ARG A 140 27.22 15.95 0.91
CA ARG A 140 27.75 14.79 1.60
C ARG A 140 29.29 14.86 1.62
N GLU A 141 29.86 14.89 2.81
CA GLU A 141 31.31 14.83 3.02
C GLU A 141 31.73 13.38 3.30
N ASP A 142 32.86 12.94 2.70
CA ASP A 142 33.39 11.61 2.95
C ASP A 142 33.75 11.41 4.42
N GLY A 143 33.35 10.25 4.95
CA GLY A 143 33.65 9.85 6.34
C GLY A 143 32.83 10.54 7.42
N ARG A 144 31.81 11.36 7.04
CA ARG A 144 30.88 11.98 8.00
C ARG A 144 29.47 11.44 7.84
N ALA A 145 28.76 11.32 8.97
CA ALA A 145 27.34 11.03 8.96
C ALA A 145 26.57 12.18 8.29
N PHE A 146 25.78 11.87 7.29
CA PHE A 146 24.97 12.83 6.55
C PHE A 146 23.48 12.52 6.73
N ILE A 147 22.75 13.48 7.26
CA ILE A 147 21.29 13.40 7.36
C ILE A 147 20.70 14.47 6.44
N PRO A 148 20.11 14.10 5.30
CA PRO A 148 19.52 15.06 4.38
C PRO A 148 18.35 15.79 5.03
N LYS A 149 18.16 17.05 4.67
CA LYS A 149 16.97 17.80 5.09
C LYS A 149 15.73 17.20 4.44
N PRO A 150 14.66 16.91 5.23
CA PRO A 150 13.46 16.35 4.66
C PRO A 150 12.82 17.30 3.66
N ASN A 151 12.51 16.80 2.46
CA ASN A 151 11.69 17.52 1.49
C ASN A 151 10.21 17.54 1.93
N GLU A 152 9.33 18.16 1.15
CA GLU A 152 7.90 18.24 1.47
C GLU A 152 7.23 16.87 1.61
N PHE A 153 7.61 15.87 0.79
CA PHE A 153 7.04 14.53 0.83
C PHE A 153 7.49 13.73 2.06
N LEU A 154 8.76 13.84 2.45
CA LEU A 154 9.24 13.23 3.71
C LEU A 154 8.57 13.88 4.94
N ARG A 155 8.32 15.19 4.90
CA ARG A 155 7.54 15.85 5.94
C ARG A 155 6.09 15.33 5.98
N GLY A 156 5.47 15.14 4.81
CA GLY A 156 4.16 14.49 4.70
C GLY A 156 4.12 13.12 5.35
N LEU A 157 5.09 12.24 5.06
CA LEU A 157 5.21 10.92 5.71
C LEU A 157 5.39 11.04 7.23
N SER A 158 6.18 12.00 7.71
CA SER A 158 6.33 12.25 9.14
C SER A 158 5.01 12.64 9.79
N LEU A 159 4.16 13.40 9.10
CA LEU A 159 2.82 13.74 9.57
C LEU A 159 1.89 12.54 9.59
N VAL A 160 1.92 11.69 8.55
CA VAL A 160 1.19 10.40 8.54
C VAL A 160 1.57 9.57 9.76
N ASN A 161 2.87 9.37 10.00
CA ASN A 161 3.34 8.62 11.17
C ASN A 161 2.86 9.23 12.50
N ARG A 162 2.88 10.55 12.63
CA ARG A 162 2.35 11.24 13.81
C ARG A 162 0.85 10.99 13.98
N ASP A 163 0.07 11.09 12.92
CA ASP A 163 -1.38 10.86 12.96
C ASP A 163 -1.68 9.45 13.47
N LEU A 164 -0.96 8.43 12.96
CA LEU A 164 -1.10 7.03 13.41
C LEU A 164 -0.76 6.84 14.89
N VAL A 165 0.31 7.48 15.39
CA VAL A 165 0.68 7.41 16.82
C VAL A 165 -0.38 8.08 17.70
N LEU A 166 -1.06 9.10 17.23
CA LEU A 166 -2.11 9.78 18.00
C LEU A 166 -3.40 8.97 18.11
N VAL A 167 -3.73 8.16 17.08
CA VAL A 167 -4.91 7.26 17.10
C VAL A 167 -4.72 6.10 18.08
N THR A 168 -3.48 5.69 18.36
CA THR A 168 -3.17 4.57 19.26
C THR A 168 -3.08 4.97 20.75
N LYS A 169 -3.27 6.23 21.08
CA LYS A 169 -3.34 6.75 22.47
C LYS A 169 -4.78 6.91 22.94
#